data_6e8a4b1e9750fff903e802b97d26a596
#
_entry.id   6e8a4b1e9750fff903e802b97d26a596
#
_cell.length_a   1.000
_cell.length_b   1.000
_cell.length_c   1.000
_cell.angle_alpha   90.00
_cell.angle_beta   90.00
_cell.angle_gamma   90.00
#
_symmetry.space_group_name_H-M   'P 1'
#
loop_
_entity.id
_entity.type
_entity.pdbx_description
1 polymer ?
#
loop_
_entity_poly.entity_id
_entity_poly.type
_entity_poly.pdbx_seq_one_letter_code
_entity_poly.pdbx_strand_id
1 'polypeptide(L)'
;EFGAGANTFNDVFGYTRNPWDTALSAAGSSGGSAVALATGMAWLATGSDLGGSLRNPASFCGIAGLRPSQGRVPSDPGELAFNRLSTDGPMARNVSDLAMLLDVMAGYDSRDPMSLDDPVISFEASALRKEVPRRIAFSADLGVTPVDSEVAQICEEAAMRFAELGTVIEHDHPDFSGLQEVFQVHRALSFATHLGPELEANRCVFKPEIVWNVEKGLALSTKEIMDAMVGRSVIYQRTQRFFSQYDLILTPATVVPPYPIEQRFVERIGDHVFSNYIEWCSIAYAFTVIGAPALSIPCGFTQSGLPVGLQIVAPPRQEGRLLSAALAYEALAQ
;
A
#
# COMPACT_ATOMS: atom_id res chain seq x y z
N GLU A 1 13.67 -7.34 3.92
CA GLU A 1 14.94 -7.10 3.23
C GLU A 1 14.69 -6.68 1.80
N PHE A 2 15.29 -5.60 1.39
CA PHE A 2 15.20 -5.05 0.03
C PHE A 2 13.76 -4.92 -0.51
N GLY A 3 12.76 -4.87 0.38
CA GLY A 3 11.36 -4.73 0.01
C GLY A 3 10.77 -5.90 -0.80
N ALA A 4 11.38 -7.11 -0.75
CA ALA A 4 10.90 -8.27 -1.49
C ALA A 4 10.34 -9.36 -0.58
N GLY A 5 9.34 -10.12 -1.09
CA GLY A 5 8.74 -11.28 -0.42
C GLY A 5 7.31 -11.07 0.07
N ALA A 6 6.80 -9.82 0.10
CA ALA A 6 5.46 -9.47 0.61
C ALA A 6 5.16 -10.00 2.04
N ASN A 7 6.20 -10.37 2.76
CA ASN A 7 6.22 -10.88 4.12
C ASN A 7 7.53 -10.42 4.81
N THR A 8 7.64 -10.56 6.12
CA THR A 8 8.81 -10.09 6.90
C THR A 8 9.54 -11.27 7.52
N PHE A 9 10.62 -11.68 6.85
CA PHE A 9 11.49 -12.77 7.29
C PHE A 9 12.90 -12.64 6.71
N ASN A 10 13.90 -13.15 7.43
CA ASN A 10 15.28 -13.27 6.98
C ASN A 10 16.03 -14.35 7.78
N ASP A 11 17.18 -14.77 7.27
CA ASP A 11 17.95 -15.84 7.88
C ASP A 11 18.65 -15.44 9.20
N VAL A 12 18.78 -14.13 9.47
CA VAL A 12 19.43 -13.62 10.69
C VAL A 12 18.45 -13.62 11.86
N PHE A 13 17.22 -13.10 11.67
CA PHE A 13 16.23 -12.89 12.71
C PHE A 13 15.02 -13.83 12.60
N GLY A 14 14.91 -14.61 11.56
CA GLY A 14 13.77 -15.46 11.27
C GLY A 14 12.54 -14.64 10.83
N TYR A 15 11.37 -15.08 11.28
CA TYR A 15 10.08 -14.49 10.92
C TYR A 15 9.64 -13.42 11.93
N THR A 16 9.12 -12.30 11.45
CA THR A 16 8.34 -11.36 12.27
C THR A 16 6.93 -11.90 12.43
N ARG A 17 6.53 -12.19 13.67
CA ARG A 17 5.28 -12.84 14.02
C ARG A 17 4.16 -11.85 14.24
N ASN A 18 2.94 -12.23 13.85
CA ASN A 18 1.75 -11.40 14.05
C ASN A 18 1.44 -11.25 15.55
N PRO A 19 1.15 -10.04 16.06
CA PRO A 19 0.87 -9.83 17.49
C PRO A 19 -0.48 -10.40 17.94
N TRP A 20 -1.41 -10.66 17.02
CA TRP A 20 -2.73 -11.24 17.32
C TRP A 20 -2.67 -12.77 17.43
N ASP A 21 -1.82 -13.42 16.61
CA ASP A 21 -1.52 -14.83 16.66
C ASP A 21 -0.10 -15.06 16.12
N THR A 22 0.81 -15.52 16.99
CA THR A 22 2.22 -15.71 16.65
C THR A 22 2.51 -16.85 15.67
N ALA A 23 1.52 -17.66 15.33
CA ALA A 23 1.59 -18.64 14.24
C ALA A 23 1.33 -18.03 12.85
N LEU A 24 0.92 -16.75 12.81
CA LEU A 24 0.53 -16.08 11.58
C LEU A 24 1.54 -15.00 11.16
N SER A 25 1.48 -14.65 9.87
CA SER A 25 2.29 -13.63 9.24
C SER A 25 1.86 -12.22 9.69
N ALA A 26 2.84 -11.33 9.87
CA ALA A 26 2.63 -9.88 10.03
C ALA A 26 2.56 -9.15 8.69
N ALA A 27 2.55 -9.86 7.55
CA ALA A 27 2.78 -9.34 6.22
C ALA A 27 4.14 -8.61 6.10
N GLY A 28 4.31 -7.83 5.05
CA GLY A 28 5.56 -7.11 4.76
C GLY A 28 5.44 -6.07 3.63
N SER A 29 6.54 -5.36 3.47
CA SER A 29 7.84 -5.54 4.10
C SER A 29 8.02 -4.78 5.43
N SER A 30 7.18 -3.80 5.78
CA SER A 30 7.27 -3.02 7.02
C SER A 30 6.64 -3.74 8.24
N GLY A 31 6.68 -5.09 8.27
CA GLY A 31 6.05 -5.90 9.33
C GLY A 31 6.65 -5.66 10.71
N GLY A 32 7.97 -5.43 10.80
CA GLY A 32 8.63 -5.10 12.08
C GLY A 32 8.10 -3.80 12.69
N SER A 33 7.93 -2.75 11.88
CA SER A 33 7.33 -1.47 12.29
C SER A 33 5.89 -1.67 12.76
N ALA A 34 5.10 -2.43 11.99
CA ALA A 34 3.70 -2.70 12.34
C ALA A 34 3.57 -3.46 13.67
N VAL A 35 4.37 -4.50 13.87
CA VAL A 35 4.38 -5.28 15.13
C VAL A 35 4.84 -4.42 16.31
N ALA A 36 5.89 -3.58 16.15
CA ALA A 36 6.37 -2.70 17.21
C ALA A 36 5.29 -1.70 17.66
N LEU A 37 4.49 -1.18 16.72
CA LEU A 37 3.36 -0.29 17.02
C LEU A 37 2.21 -1.03 17.70
N ALA A 38 1.79 -2.17 17.15
CA ALA A 38 0.66 -2.94 17.67
C ALA A 38 0.91 -3.47 19.08
N THR A 39 2.18 -3.80 19.41
CA THR A 39 2.59 -4.28 20.75
C THR A 39 2.99 -3.16 21.72
N GLY A 40 2.95 -1.90 21.30
CA GLY A 40 3.32 -0.76 22.17
C GLY A 40 4.82 -0.57 22.37
N MET A 41 5.68 -1.24 21.60
CA MET A 41 7.14 -1.06 21.65
C MET A 41 7.59 0.29 21.07
N ALA A 42 6.80 0.86 20.19
CA ALA A 42 7.04 2.18 19.59
C ALA A 42 5.77 3.01 19.59
N TRP A 43 5.91 4.35 19.61
CA TRP A 43 4.81 5.29 19.49
C TRP A 43 4.49 5.57 18.02
N LEU A 44 5.54 5.75 17.24
CA LEU A 44 5.52 6.06 15.81
C LEU A 44 6.55 5.18 15.12
N ALA A 45 6.33 4.87 13.87
CA ALA A 45 7.30 4.16 13.04
C ALA A 45 7.18 4.61 11.58
N THR A 46 8.26 4.42 10.84
CA THR A 46 8.29 4.62 9.40
C THR A 46 8.40 3.30 8.68
N GLY A 47 8.06 3.28 7.41
CA GLY A 47 8.25 2.16 6.51
C GLY A 47 8.29 2.65 5.07
N SER A 48 8.36 1.72 4.14
CA SER A 48 8.29 2.01 2.71
C SER A 48 7.19 1.19 2.03
N ASP A 49 6.68 1.67 0.89
CA ASP A 49 5.62 1.00 0.15
C ASP A 49 5.86 1.08 -1.35
N LEU A 50 6.19 -0.05 -1.95
CA LEU A 50 6.24 -0.23 -3.39
C LEU A 50 4.98 -0.96 -3.88
N GLY A 51 4.52 -1.98 -3.15
CA GLY A 51 3.40 -2.83 -3.55
C GLY A 51 2.40 -3.11 -2.43
N GLY A 52 2.34 -2.25 -1.41
CA GLY A 52 1.49 -2.42 -0.23
C GLY A 52 2.28 -2.57 1.08
N SER A 53 3.59 -2.34 1.08
CA SER A 53 4.45 -2.67 2.22
C SER A 53 4.27 -1.80 3.47
N LEU A 54 3.51 -0.70 3.41
CA LEU A 54 2.96 0.03 4.57
C LEU A 54 1.56 -0.49 4.93
N ARG A 55 0.72 -0.70 3.92
CA ARG A 55 -0.71 -0.98 4.04
C ARG A 55 -1.01 -2.42 4.44
N ASN A 56 -0.32 -3.40 3.82
CA ASN A 56 -0.54 -4.81 4.13
C ASN A 56 -0.18 -5.15 5.59
N PRO A 57 1.00 -4.78 6.10
CA PRO A 57 1.30 -5.03 7.52
C PRO A 57 0.44 -4.19 8.47
N ALA A 58 -0.01 -2.99 8.07
CA ALA A 58 -0.96 -2.22 8.87
C ALA A 58 -2.29 -2.96 9.02
N SER A 59 -2.84 -3.52 7.91
CA SER A 59 -4.04 -4.36 7.93
C SER A 59 -3.87 -5.58 8.84
N PHE A 60 -2.77 -6.35 8.67
CA PHE A 60 -2.54 -7.59 9.40
C PHE A 60 -2.27 -7.39 10.89
N CYS A 61 -1.76 -6.24 11.28
CA CYS A 61 -1.44 -5.91 12.67
C CYS A 61 -2.47 -5.01 13.35
N GLY A 62 -3.51 -4.55 12.65
CA GLY A 62 -4.57 -3.72 13.21
C GLY A 62 -4.13 -2.30 13.58
N ILE A 63 -3.31 -1.67 12.74
CA ILE A 63 -2.82 -0.30 12.89
C ILE A 63 -3.08 0.54 11.65
N ALA A 64 -2.76 1.84 11.69
CA ALA A 64 -2.80 2.74 10.53
C ALA A 64 -1.45 2.76 9.80
N GLY A 65 -1.46 2.67 8.47
CA GLY A 65 -0.26 2.77 7.63
C GLY A 65 -0.55 3.49 6.33
N LEU A 66 0.15 4.59 6.08
CA LEU A 66 -0.06 5.46 4.93
C LEU A 66 1.07 5.33 3.92
N ARG A 67 0.73 4.97 2.69
CA ARG A 67 1.51 5.26 1.50
C ARG A 67 1.17 6.69 1.04
N PRO A 68 2.07 7.68 1.16
CA PRO A 68 1.80 9.02 0.63
C PRO A 68 1.90 9.06 -0.90
N SER A 69 1.50 10.17 -1.49
CA SER A 69 1.78 10.45 -2.91
C SER A 69 3.27 10.45 -3.18
N GLN A 70 3.63 10.05 -4.39
CA GLN A 70 5.03 10.08 -4.82
C GLN A 70 5.62 11.48 -4.69
N GLY A 71 6.77 11.60 -4.01
CA GLY A 71 7.45 12.86 -3.74
C GLY A 71 6.93 13.64 -2.52
N ARG A 72 5.87 13.17 -1.83
CA ARG A 72 5.39 13.82 -0.60
C ARG A 72 6.39 13.70 0.54
N VAL A 73 6.96 12.54 0.71
CA VAL A 73 8.12 12.28 1.55
C VAL A 73 9.33 12.19 0.63
N PRO A 74 10.30 13.11 0.75
CA PRO A 74 11.51 13.04 -0.05
C PRO A 74 12.33 11.81 0.35
N SER A 75 13.00 11.22 -0.62
CA SER A 75 13.89 10.09 -0.38
C SER A 75 15.13 10.21 -1.26
N ASP A 76 16.19 9.51 -0.89
CA ASP A 76 17.37 9.40 -1.76
C ASP A 76 16.94 8.82 -3.12
N PRO A 77 17.12 9.54 -4.23
CA PRO A 77 16.65 9.11 -5.53
C PRO A 77 17.35 7.86 -6.08
N GLY A 78 18.56 7.54 -5.62
CA GLY A 78 19.37 6.47 -6.21
C GLY A 78 19.50 6.63 -7.73
N GLU A 79 19.55 5.50 -8.46
CA GLU A 79 19.73 5.49 -9.92
C GLU A 79 18.48 5.85 -10.71
N LEU A 80 17.28 5.77 -10.11
CA LEU A 80 16.00 6.01 -10.79
C LEU A 80 15.27 7.22 -10.23
N ALA A 81 15.93 8.37 -10.19
CA ALA A 81 15.44 9.60 -9.59
C ALA A 81 14.04 10.04 -10.06
N PHE A 82 13.72 9.82 -11.35
CA PHE A 82 12.45 10.26 -11.96
C PHE A 82 11.43 9.13 -12.20
N ASN A 83 11.78 7.89 -11.89
CA ASN A 83 10.91 6.73 -12.15
C ASN A 83 10.84 5.79 -10.95
N ARG A 84 10.28 6.26 -9.85
CA ARG A 84 10.12 5.48 -8.63
C ARG A 84 8.71 4.93 -8.50
N LEU A 85 8.60 3.73 -7.95
CA LEU A 85 7.33 3.16 -7.46
C LEU A 85 7.23 3.25 -5.94
N SER A 86 8.36 3.09 -5.24
CA SER A 86 8.41 3.12 -3.79
C SER A 86 8.26 4.53 -3.24
N THR A 87 7.59 4.64 -2.10
CA THR A 87 7.57 5.84 -1.26
C THR A 87 7.76 5.43 0.19
N ASP A 88 8.43 6.29 0.96
CA ASP A 88 8.46 6.14 2.42
C ASP A 88 7.21 6.78 3.02
N GLY A 89 6.78 6.28 4.20
CA GLY A 89 5.57 6.79 4.81
C GLY A 89 5.44 6.44 6.28
N PRO A 90 4.48 7.11 6.97
CA PRO A 90 4.24 6.93 8.39
C PRO A 90 3.37 5.72 8.69
N MET A 91 3.60 5.15 9.89
CA MET A 91 2.78 4.14 10.54
C MET A 91 2.52 4.55 11.99
N ALA A 92 1.29 4.38 12.47
CA ALA A 92 0.90 4.70 13.84
C ALA A 92 -0.32 3.87 14.26
N ARG A 93 -0.71 3.91 15.54
CA ARG A 93 -1.91 3.21 16.02
C ARG A 93 -3.22 3.92 15.69
N ASN A 94 -3.17 5.21 15.37
CA ASN A 94 -4.33 6.04 15.02
C ASN A 94 -3.99 7.07 13.94
N VAL A 95 -5.00 7.67 13.35
CA VAL A 95 -4.86 8.62 12.23
C VAL A 95 -4.22 9.95 12.67
N SER A 96 -4.47 10.40 13.90
CA SER A 96 -3.90 11.67 14.39
C SER A 96 -2.39 11.60 14.52
N ASP A 97 -1.86 10.56 15.18
CA ASP A 97 -0.42 10.32 15.33
C ASP A 97 0.26 10.11 13.98
N LEU A 98 -0.43 9.40 13.05
CA LEU A 98 0.06 9.18 11.71
C LEU A 98 0.17 10.49 10.91
N ALA A 99 -0.82 11.39 11.03
CA ALA A 99 -0.81 12.69 10.37
C ALA A 99 0.32 13.58 10.91
N MET A 100 0.52 13.60 12.23
CA MET A 100 1.64 14.31 12.88
C MET A 100 2.99 13.79 12.37
N LEU A 101 3.16 12.47 12.25
CA LEU A 101 4.41 11.91 11.71
C LEU A 101 4.61 12.28 10.23
N LEU A 102 3.53 12.31 9.44
CA LEU A 102 3.63 12.75 8.04
C LEU A 102 4.09 14.21 7.94
N ASP A 103 3.66 15.11 8.81
CA ASP A 103 4.14 16.50 8.85
C ASP A 103 5.65 16.60 9.05
N VAL A 104 6.22 15.68 9.87
CA VAL A 104 7.67 15.63 10.11
C VAL A 104 8.43 15.04 8.92
N MET A 105 7.82 14.11 8.19
CA MET A 105 8.46 13.42 7.07
C MET A 105 8.35 14.16 5.73
N ALA A 106 7.29 14.98 5.56
CA ALA A 106 6.98 15.66 4.32
C ALA A 106 7.80 16.95 4.17
N GLY A 107 8.00 17.38 2.95
CA GLY A 107 8.62 18.67 2.64
C GLY A 107 9.53 18.60 1.42
N TYR A 108 10.08 19.75 1.04
CA TYR A 108 10.98 19.87 -0.09
C TYR A 108 12.41 19.47 0.30
N ASP A 109 13.04 18.64 -0.54
CA ASP A 109 14.47 18.35 -0.47
C ASP A 109 15.09 18.48 -1.87
N SER A 110 16.06 19.36 -2.03
CA SER A 110 16.72 19.62 -3.33
C SER A 110 17.47 18.41 -3.91
N ARG A 111 17.74 17.38 -3.11
CA ARG A 111 18.37 16.13 -3.56
C ARG A 111 17.37 15.22 -4.26
N ASP A 112 16.08 15.36 -3.98
CA ASP A 112 15.01 14.59 -4.59
C ASP A 112 14.28 15.41 -5.65
N PRO A 113 14.51 15.15 -6.96
CA PRO A 113 13.89 15.93 -8.03
C PRO A 113 12.37 15.75 -8.10
N MET A 114 11.82 14.75 -7.41
CA MET A 114 10.37 14.48 -7.35
C MET A 114 9.73 15.02 -6.08
N SER A 115 10.51 15.58 -5.12
CA SER A 115 9.96 16.09 -3.86
C SER A 115 8.98 17.24 -4.12
N LEU A 116 7.90 17.22 -3.34
CA LEU A 116 6.85 18.24 -3.39
C LEU A 116 7.16 19.36 -2.39
N ASP A 117 6.65 20.54 -2.65
CA ASP A 117 6.74 21.67 -1.71
C ASP A 117 6.12 21.30 -0.35
N ASP A 118 6.55 22.04 0.66
CA ASP A 118 5.98 21.97 2.00
C ASP A 118 4.47 22.20 1.96
N PRO A 119 3.67 21.45 2.74
CA PRO A 119 2.24 21.63 2.76
C PRO A 119 1.88 23.00 3.37
N VAL A 120 1.00 23.75 2.72
CA VAL A 120 0.51 25.06 3.21
C VAL A 120 -0.23 24.91 4.55
N ILE A 121 -0.90 23.80 4.74
CA ILE A 121 -1.62 23.44 5.97
C ILE A 121 -1.06 22.09 6.40
N SER A 122 -0.71 21.94 7.67
CA SER A 122 -0.19 20.69 8.18
C SER A 122 -1.21 19.55 7.98
N PHE A 123 -0.71 18.33 7.86
CA PHE A 123 -1.55 17.15 7.72
C PHE A 123 -2.34 16.86 9.00
N GLU A 124 -1.76 17.14 10.17
CA GLU A 124 -2.48 17.09 11.45
C GLU A 124 -3.65 18.07 11.46
N ALA A 125 -3.43 19.34 11.10
CA ALA A 125 -4.50 20.33 11.03
C ALA A 125 -5.56 19.97 9.97
N SER A 126 -5.15 19.36 8.85
CA SER A 126 -6.06 18.87 7.81
C SER A 126 -6.92 17.72 8.32
N ALA A 127 -6.31 16.75 9.02
CA ALA A 127 -7.03 15.62 9.62
C ALA A 127 -8.08 16.09 10.65
N LEU A 128 -7.71 17.02 11.52
CA LEU A 128 -8.59 17.54 12.58
C LEU A 128 -9.84 18.27 12.06
N ARG A 129 -9.86 18.67 10.79
CA ARG A 129 -11.08 19.23 10.17
C ARG A 129 -12.22 18.22 10.08
N LYS A 130 -11.90 16.93 9.99
CA LYS A 130 -12.87 15.85 9.81
C LYS A 130 -13.85 16.13 8.68
N GLU A 131 -13.34 16.70 7.58
CA GLU A 131 -14.14 16.98 6.40
C GLU A 131 -14.63 15.67 5.79
N VAL A 132 -15.94 15.58 5.62
CA VAL A 132 -16.59 14.39 5.11
C VAL A 132 -16.62 14.45 3.58
N PRO A 133 -16.18 13.41 2.88
CA PRO A 133 -16.31 13.36 1.43
C PRO A 133 -17.78 13.29 1.03
N ARG A 134 -18.10 13.90 -0.11
CA ARG A 134 -19.48 13.92 -0.62
C ARG A 134 -19.85 12.61 -1.28
N ARG A 135 -18.90 12.04 -2.03
CA ARG A 135 -19.14 10.87 -2.87
C ARG A 135 -17.93 9.94 -2.84
N ILE A 136 -18.16 8.72 -2.42
CA ILE A 136 -17.15 7.66 -2.31
C ILE A 136 -17.54 6.50 -3.22
N ALA A 137 -16.56 5.94 -3.93
CA ALA A 137 -16.70 4.63 -4.54
C ALA A 137 -16.22 3.54 -3.57
N PHE A 138 -16.88 2.39 -3.57
CA PHE A 138 -16.40 1.17 -2.95
C PHE A 138 -16.24 0.07 -4.01
N SER A 139 -15.13 -0.65 -3.93
CA SER A 139 -14.92 -1.87 -4.69
C SER A 139 -14.22 -2.91 -3.84
N ALA A 140 -14.78 -4.11 -3.78
CA ALA A 140 -14.18 -5.20 -3.02
C ALA A 140 -12.87 -5.71 -3.63
N ASP A 141 -12.71 -5.61 -4.94
CA ASP A 141 -11.65 -6.31 -5.70
C ASP A 141 -10.99 -5.47 -6.81
N LEU A 142 -11.46 -4.24 -7.04
CA LEU A 142 -11.05 -3.34 -8.13
C LEU A 142 -11.15 -3.96 -9.54
N GLY A 143 -11.82 -5.10 -9.69
CA GLY A 143 -11.83 -5.88 -10.92
C GLY A 143 -10.47 -6.48 -11.31
N VAL A 144 -9.49 -6.54 -10.39
CA VAL A 144 -8.11 -6.97 -10.67
C VAL A 144 -7.68 -8.24 -9.95
N THR A 145 -8.38 -8.64 -8.88
CA THR A 145 -7.96 -9.77 -8.03
C THR A 145 -9.14 -10.33 -7.23
N PRO A 146 -9.23 -11.64 -7.00
CA PRO A 146 -10.18 -12.16 -6.03
C PRO A 146 -9.81 -11.72 -4.61
N VAL A 147 -10.82 -11.61 -3.76
CA VAL A 147 -10.68 -11.27 -2.34
C VAL A 147 -11.44 -12.31 -1.52
N ASP A 148 -10.92 -12.66 -0.37
CA ASP A 148 -11.60 -13.50 0.60
C ASP A 148 -12.96 -12.89 0.97
N SER A 149 -14.01 -13.71 1.00
CA SER A 149 -15.39 -13.23 1.16
C SER A 149 -15.64 -12.56 2.50
N GLU A 150 -15.00 -13.04 3.57
CA GLU A 150 -15.13 -12.44 4.90
C GLU A 150 -14.45 -11.07 4.95
N VAL A 151 -13.24 -10.95 4.36
CA VAL A 151 -12.53 -9.67 4.23
C VAL A 151 -13.33 -8.68 3.40
N ALA A 152 -13.88 -9.10 2.26
CA ALA A 152 -14.69 -8.26 1.38
C ALA A 152 -15.93 -7.73 2.12
N GLN A 153 -16.66 -8.61 2.83
CA GLN A 153 -17.84 -8.24 3.60
C GLN A 153 -17.53 -7.24 4.71
N ILE A 154 -16.48 -7.50 5.52
CA ILE A 154 -16.09 -6.59 6.62
C ILE A 154 -15.73 -5.19 6.07
N CYS A 155 -14.99 -5.14 4.96
CA CYS A 155 -14.62 -3.87 4.34
C CYS A 155 -15.83 -3.14 3.72
N GLU A 156 -16.80 -3.86 3.15
CA GLU A 156 -18.03 -3.26 2.64
C GLU A 156 -18.88 -2.68 3.77
N GLU A 157 -19.09 -3.42 4.84
CA GLU A 157 -19.81 -2.95 6.04
C GLU A 157 -19.13 -1.69 6.62
N ALA A 158 -17.80 -1.70 6.69
CA ALA A 158 -17.03 -0.55 7.14
C ALA A 158 -17.15 0.66 6.19
N ALA A 159 -17.12 0.43 4.88
CA ALA A 159 -17.31 1.48 3.89
C ALA A 159 -18.70 2.11 3.99
N MET A 160 -19.75 1.30 4.19
CA MET A 160 -21.13 1.77 4.32
C MET A 160 -21.35 2.67 5.54
N ARG A 161 -20.50 2.60 6.57
CA ARG A 161 -20.56 3.52 7.72
C ARG A 161 -20.29 4.99 7.36
N PHE A 162 -19.61 5.27 6.25
CA PHE A 162 -19.50 6.65 5.76
C PHE A 162 -20.85 7.29 5.44
N ALA A 163 -21.91 6.49 5.18
CA ALA A 163 -23.26 7.01 5.01
C ALA A 163 -23.80 7.66 6.29
N GLU A 164 -23.36 7.24 7.49
CA GLU A 164 -23.70 7.85 8.77
C GLU A 164 -23.19 9.31 8.86
N LEU A 165 -22.14 9.64 8.08
CA LEU A 165 -21.59 10.99 7.96
C LEU A 165 -22.25 11.81 6.84
N GLY A 166 -23.23 11.26 6.12
CA GLY A 166 -23.92 11.91 5.01
C GLY A 166 -23.23 11.75 3.64
N THR A 167 -22.27 10.83 3.51
CA THR A 167 -21.60 10.50 2.26
C THR A 167 -22.46 9.61 1.38
N VAL A 168 -22.49 9.89 0.06
CA VAL A 168 -23.04 8.98 -0.94
C VAL A 168 -21.99 7.93 -1.30
N ILE A 169 -22.36 6.64 -1.18
CA ILE A 169 -21.48 5.52 -1.46
C ILE A 169 -22.04 4.74 -2.65
N GLU A 170 -21.19 4.46 -3.64
CA GLU A 170 -21.54 3.73 -4.84
C GLU A 170 -20.53 2.61 -5.10
N HIS A 171 -20.99 1.49 -5.66
CA HIS A 171 -20.10 0.41 -6.12
C HIS A 171 -19.54 0.77 -7.49
N ASP A 172 -18.26 1.14 -7.52
CA ASP A 172 -17.55 1.52 -8.75
C ASP A 172 -16.04 1.45 -8.55
N HIS A 173 -15.28 1.35 -9.65
CA HIS A 173 -13.81 1.38 -9.63
C HIS A 173 -13.25 1.91 -10.96
N PRO A 174 -12.00 2.43 -10.98
CA PRO A 174 -11.33 2.80 -12.21
C PRO A 174 -11.05 1.56 -13.08
N ASP A 175 -10.98 1.77 -14.40
CA ASP A 175 -10.49 0.72 -15.30
C ASP A 175 -8.97 0.55 -15.16
N PHE A 176 -8.58 -0.53 -14.50
CA PHE A 176 -7.20 -0.95 -14.27
C PHE A 176 -6.70 -1.99 -15.30
N SER A 177 -7.33 -2.12 -16.46
CA SER A 177 -6.85 -3.03 -17.52
C SER A 177 -5.37 -2.77 -17.86
N GLY A 178 -4.55 -3.81 -17.87
CA GLY A 178 -3.10 -3.75 -18.08
C GLY A 178 -2.27 -3.49 -16.81
N LEU A 179 -2.91 -3.45 -15.63
CA LEU A 179 -2.23 -3.16 -14.37
C LEU A 179 -1.07 -4.13 -14.07
N GLN A 180 -1.31 -5.43 -14.26
CA GLN A 180 -0.33 -6.48 -13.94
C GLN A 180 0.96 -6.29 -14.73
N GLU A 181 0.85 -6.15 -16.05
CA GLU A 181 1.97 -5.99 -16.96
C GLU A 181 2.75 -4.71 -16.64
N VAL A 182 2.04 -3.60 -16.44
CA VAL A 182 2.65 -2.31 -16.11
C VAL A 182 3.41 -2.39 -14.79
N PHE A 183 2.79 -2.90 -13.74
CA PHE A 183 3.44 -2.99 -12.43
C PHE A 183 4.64 -3.91 -12.45
N GLN A 184 4.51 -5.11 -13.04
CA GLN A 184 5.56 -6.12 -13.09
C GLN A 184 6.80 -5.63 -13.86
N VAL A 185 6.61 -4.93 -14.98
CA VAL A 185 7.74 -4.39 -15.76
C VAL A 185 8.45 -3.29 -14.99
N HIS A 186 7.72 -2.28 -14.48
CA HIS A 186 8.35 -1.20 -13.71
C HIS A 186 9.05 -1.71 -12.46
N ARG A 187 8.47 -2.69 -11.77
CA ARG A 187 9.06 -3.30 -10.60
C ARG A 187 10.33 -4.07 -10.94
N ALA A 188 10.28 -4.94 -11.95
CA ALA A 188 11.42 -5.73 -12.39
C ALA A 188 12.58 -4.84 -12.86
N LEU A 189 12.29 -3.78 -13.63
CA LEU A 189 13.28 -2.79 -14.05
C LEU A 189 13.95 -2.12 -12.84
N SER A 190 13.18 -1.72 -11.84
CA SER A 190 13.71 -1.13 -10.61
C SER A 190 14.67 -2.09 -9.88
N PHE A 191 14.28 -3.35 -9.70
CA PHE A 191 15.13 -4.35 -9.05
C PHE A 191 16.40 -4.64 -9.84
N ALA A 192 16.30 -4.76 -11.15
CA ALA A 192 17.47 -5.00 -12.01
C ALA A 192 18.45 -3.83 -11.96
N THR A 193 17.97 -2.59 -11.95
CA THR A 193 18.81 -1.39 -11.87
C THR A 193 19.54 -1.29 -10.53
N HIS A 194 18.81 -1.45 -9.40
CA HIS A 194 19.41 -1.25 -8.08
C HIS A 194 20.22 -2.46 -7.58
N LEU A 195 19.80 -3.67 -7.89
CA LEU A 195 20.38 -4.90 -7.32
C LEU A 195 21.05 -5.81 -8.34
N GLY A 196 21.01 -5.48 -9.62
CA GLY A 196 21.65 -6.27 -10.66
C GLY A 196 23.17 -6.47 -10.43
N PRO A 197 23.93 -5.40 -10.21
CA PRO A 197 25.37 -5.51 -9.92
C PRO A 197 25.67 -6.31 -8.64
N GLU A 198 24.87 -6.11 -7.59
CA GLU A 198 25.01 -6.83 -6.33
C GLU A 198 24.68 -8.33 -6.49
N LEU A 199 23.66 -8.66 -7.27
CA LEU A 199 23.28 -10.05 -7.53
C LEU A 199 24.38 -10.80 -8.28
N GLU A 200 25.03 -10.17 -9.25
CA GLU A 200 26.13 -10.77 -9.99
C GLU A 200 27.30 -11.16 -9.06
N ALA A 201 27.61 -10.29 -8.09
CA ALA A 201 28.69 -10.50 -7.14
C ALA A 201 28.34 -11.49 -6.00
N ASN A 202 27.08 -11.50 -5.55
CA ASN A 202 26.68 -12.10 -4.28
C ASN A 202 25.37 -12.92 -4.36
N ARG A 203 25.11 -13.61 -5.48
CA ARG A 203 23.84 -14.32 -5.73
C ARG A 203 23.37 -15.22 -4.59
N CYS A 204 24.29 -15.90 -3.91
CA CYS A 204 23.95 -16.89 -2.88
C CYS A 204 23.39 -16.30 -1.58
N VAL A 205 23.55 -14.99 -1.36
CA VAL A 205 23.05 -14.33 -0.15
C VAL A 205 21.66 -13.69 -0.36
N PHE A 206 21.19 -13.64 -1.61
CA PHE A 206 19.86 -13.09 -1.90
C PHE A 206 18.77 -14.15 -1.85
N LYS A 207 17.62 -13.79 -1.26
CA LYS A 207 16.45 -14.66 -1.27
C LYS A 207 15.86 -14.80 -2.69
N PRO A 208 15.16 -15.93 -2.98
CA PRO A 208 14.65 -16.23 -4.31
C PRO A 208 13.80 -15.13 -4.95
N GLU A 209 13.03 -14.40 -4.16
CA GLU A 209 12.16 -13.31 -4.64
C GLU A 209 12.97 -12.14 -5.22
N ILE A 210 14.13 -11.84 -4.67
CA ILE A 210 15.02 -10.82 -5.19
C ILE A 210 15.64 -11.29 -6.50
N VAL A 211 16.21 -12.50 -6.50
CA VAL A 211 16.80 -13.13 -7.69
C VAL A 211 15.79 -13.11 -8.84
N TRP A 212 14.58 -13.58 -8.60
CA TRP A 212 13.51 -13.62 -9.60
C TRP A 212 13.20 -12.23 -10.20
N ASN A 213 13.09 -11.19 -9.36
CA ASN A 213 12.81 -9.83 -9.85
C ASN A 213 13.95 -9.26 -10.70
N VAL A 214 15.20 -9.44 -10.26
CA VAL A 214 16.37 -8.95 -11.00
C VAL A 214 16.50 -9.66 -12.35
N GLU A 215 16.39 -10.99 -12.37
CA GLU A 215 16.46 -11.77 -13.62
C GLU A 215 15.34 -11.40 -14.59
N LYS A 216 14.11 -11.21 -14.07
CA LYS A 216 13.00 -10.72 -14.88
C LYS A 216 13.30 -9.35 -15.48
N GLY A 217 13.87 -8.44 -14.69
CA GLY A 217 14.22 -7.09 -15.16
C GLY A 217 15.32 -7.09 -16.23
N LEU A 218 16.34 -7.93 -16.06
CA LEU A 218 17.44 -8.08 -17.05
C LEU A 218 16.96 -8.73 -18.37
N ALA A 219 15.87 -9.51 -18.32
CA ALA A 219 15.29 -10.15 -19.50
C ALA A 219 14.28 -9.27 -20.27
N LEU A 220 13.91 -8.08 -19.75
CA LEU A 220 12.96 -7.19 -20.40
C LEU A 220 13.46 -6.68 -21.75
N SER A 221 12.60 -6.78 -22.75
CA SER A 221 12.81 -6.14 -24.04
C SER A 221 12.52 -4.64 -23.98
N THR A 222 13.13 -3.87 -24.86
CA THR A 222 12.81 -2.45 -25.03
C THR A 222 11.30 -2.22 -25.29
N LYS A 223 10.67 -3.14 -26.05
CA LYS A 223 9.23 -3.06 -26.33
C LYS A 223 8.39 -3.16 -25.06
N GLU A 224 8.65 -4.13 -24.19
CA GLU A 224 7.91 -4.31 -22.92
C GLU A 224 8.06 -3.07 -22.03
N ILE A 225 9.26 -2.49 -21.95
CA ILE A 225 9.50 -1.26 -21.18
C ILE A 225 8.68 -0.10 -21.75
N MET A 226 8.70 0.10 -23.08
CA MET A 226 7.94 1.16 -23.73
C MET A 226 6.42 0.98 -23.52
N ASP A 227 5.91 -0.23 -23.72
CA ASP A 227 4.49 -0.55 -23.54
C ASP A 227 4.05 -0.29 -22.07
N ALA A 228 4.89 -0.64 -21.08
CA ALA A 228 4.61 -0.39 -19.67
C ALA A 228 4.62 1.11 -19.32
N MET A 229 5.52 1.90 -19.91
CA MET A 229 5.53 3.36 -19.72
C MET A 229 4.26 4.02 -20.27
N VAL A 230 3.82 3.61 -21.46
CA VAL A 230 2.55 4.07 -22.07
C VAL A 230 1.36 3.58 -21.25
N GLY A 231 1.34 2.30 -20.87
CA GLY A 231 0.30 1.68 -20.06
C GLY A 231 0.10 2.40 -18.73
N ARG A 232 1.19 2.75 -18.03
CA ARG A 232 1.12 3.53 -16.79
C ARG A 232 0.42 4.87 -16.98
N SER A 233 0.73 5.57 -18.07
CA SER A 233 0.09 6.84 -18.42
C SER A 233 -1.40 6.69 -18.70
N VAL A 234 -1.79 5.61 -19.40
CA VAL A 234 -3.19 5.29 -19.70
C VAL A 234 -3.99 4.99 -18.44
N ILE A 235 -3.43 4.14 -17.54
CA ILE A 235 -4.07 3.82 -16.23
C ILE A 235 -4.24 5.11 -15.42
N TYR A 236 -3.21 5.96 -15.34
CA TYR A 236 -3.30 7.25 -14.66
C TYR A 236 -4.44 8.12 -15.20
N GLN A 237 -4.56 8.28 -16.54
CA GLN A 237 -5.62 9.08 -17.15
C GLN A 237 -7.03 8.52 -16.87
N ARG A 238 -7.21 7.18 -16.91
CA ARG A 238 -8.48 6.53 -16.54
C ARG A 238 -8.85 6.82 -15.09
N THR A 239 -7.88 6.70 -14.19
CA THR A 239 -8.09 6.97 -12.77
C THR A 239 -8.37 8.45 -12.48
N GLN A 240 -7.75 9.39 -13.21
CA GLN A 240 -8.09 10.82 -13.10
C GLN A 240 -9.53 11.11 -13.53
N ARG A 241 -10.04 10.46 -14.58
CA ARG A 241 -11.45 10.57 -14.97
C ARG A 241 -12.39 10.02 -13.92
N PHE A 242 -12.02 8.91 -13.29
CA PHE A 242 -12.77 8.34 -12.18
C PHE A 242 -12.84 9.31 -10.99
N PHE A 243 -11.72 9.86 -10.57
CA PHE A 243 -11.67 10.84 -9.47
C PHE A 243 -12.31 12.21 -9.81
N SER A 244 -12.70 12.47 -11.06
CA SER A 244 -13.56 13.62 -11.35
C SER A 244 -15.00 13.43 -10.86
N GLN A 245 -15.41 12.20 -10.53
CA GLN A 245 -16.74 11.85 -10.06
C GLN A 245 -16.77 11.48 -8.57
N TYR A 246 -15.66 10.98 -8.03
CA TYR A 246 -15.54 10.50 -6.66
C TYR A 246 -14.43 11.23 -5.91
N ASP A 247 -14.70 11.55 -4.65
CA ASP A 247 -13.71 12.17 -3.76
C ASP A 247 -12.65 11.17 -3.29
N LEU A 248 -13.09 9.94 -3.02
CA LEU A 248 -12.28 8.81 -2.53
C LEU A 248 -12.74 7.50 -3.19
N ILE A 249 -11.87 6.49 -3.14
CA ILE A 249 -12.25 5.10 -3.31
C ILE A 249 -11.84 4.30 -2.08
N LEU A 250 -12.71 3.39 -1.66
CA LEU A 250 -12.48 2.45 -0.57
C LEU A 250 -12.40 1.02 -1.11
N THR A 251 -11.53 0.22 -0.51
CA THR A 251 -11.32 -1.18 -0.89
C THR A 251 -10.67 -1.92 0.29
N PRO A 252 -10.67 -3.26 0.34
CA PRO A 252 -9.82 -3.99 1.27
C PRO A 252 -8.34 -3.59 1.10
N ALA A 253 -7.61 -3.47 2.20
CA ALA A 253 -6.17 -3.22 2.14
C ALA A 253 -5.38 -4.47 1.74
N THR A 254 -5.92 -5.66 2.05
CA THR A 254 -5.37 -6.97 1.71
C THR A 254 -6.47 -7.89 1.20
N VAL A 255 -6.12 -8.87 0.38
CA VAL A 255 -7.09 -9.80 -0.22
C VAL A 255 -7.45 -10.97 0.69
N VAL A 256 -6.70 -11.19 1.77
CA VAL A 256 -6.91 -12.23 2.78
C VAL A 256 -6.61 -11.68 4.18
N PRO A 257 -7.12 -12.31 5.25
CA PRO A 257 -6.64 -12.06 6.62
C PRO A 257 -5.22 -12.61 6.82
N PRO A 258 -4.57 -12.38 7.99
CA PRO A 258 -3.28 -13.00 8.32
C PRO A 258 -3.28 -14.52 8.08
N TYR A 259 -2.26 -15.02 7.39
CA TYR A 259 -2.10 -16.43 6.99
C TYR A 259 -0.91 -17.08 7.72
N PRO A 260 -0.77 -18.43 7.71
CA PRO A 260 0.31 -19.12 8.39
C PRO A 260 1.70 -18.58 8.05
N ILE A 261 2.55 -18.40 9.07
CA ILE A 261 3.82 -17.69 8.95
C ILE A 261 4.84 -18.42 8.05
N GLU A 262 4.76 -19.74 7.98
CA GLU A 262 5.62 -20.56 7.13
C GLU A 262 5.29 -20.43 5.64
N GLN A 263 4.07 -19.98 5.32
CA GLN A 263 3.65 -19.71 3.95
C GLN A 263 4.30 -18.42 3.48
N ARG A 264 5.14 -18.49 2.45
CA ARG A 264 5.92 -17.33 1.99
C ARG A 264 5.06 -16.20 1.41
N PHE A 265 3.95 -16.56 0.74
CA PHE A 265 2.99 -15.61 0.15
C PHE A 265 1.64 -16.30 -0.07
N VAL A 266 0.61 -15.53 -0.38
CA VAL A 266 -0.71 -16.05 -0.73
C VAL A 266 -0.64 -16.69 -2.11
N GLU A 267 -0.78 -18.01 -2.18
CA GLU A 267 -0.67 -18.78 -3.43
C GLU A 267 -2.00 -18.86 -4.17
N ARG A 268 -3.13 -18.82 -3.45
CA ARG A 268 -4.46 -18.95 -4.03
C ARG A 268 -5.57 -18.36 -3.17
N ILE A 269 -6.67 -17.98 -3.82
CA ILE A 269 -7.97 -17.66 -3.20
C ILE A 269 -9.04 -18.41 -3.99
N GLY A 270 -9.77 -19.31 -3.34
CA GLY A 270 -10.70 -20.19 -4.03
C GLY A 270 -10.01 -20.98 -5.15
N ASP A 271 -10.54 -20.88 -6.38
CA ASP A 271 -9.99 -21.54 -7.57
C ASP A 271 -8.90 -20.71 -8.28
N HIS A 272 -8.72 -19.43 -7.91
CA HIS A 272 -7.69 -18.57 -8.49
C HIS A 272 -6.32 -18.86 -7.89
N VAL A 273 -5.34 -19.18 -8.73
CA VAL A 273 -3.94 -19.40 -8.37
C VAL A 273 -3.13 -18.20 -8.85
N PHE A 274 -2.44 -17.54 -7.92
CA PHE A 274 -1.57 -16.41 -8.25
C PHE A 274 -0.30 -16.89 -8.96
N SER A 275 0.09 -16.21 -10.03
CA SER A 275 1.22 -16.60 -10.89
C SER A 275 2.60 -16.30 -10.28
N ASN A 276 2.64 -15.45 -9.27
CA ASN A 276 3.86 -15.05 -8.57
C ASN A 276 3.57 -14.47 -7.19
N TYR A 277 4.62 -14.31 -6.37
CA TYR A 277 4.52 -13.94 -4.97
C TYR A 277 3.99 -12.52 -4.69
N ILE A 278 3.91 -11.64 -5.67
CA ILE A 278 3.44 -10.26 -5.50
C ILE A 278 2.04 -10.02 -6.11
N GLU A 279 1.54 -10.93 -6.92
CA GLU A 279 0.28 -10.72 -7.64
C GLU A 279 -0.91 -10.56 -6.70
N TRP A 280 -0.94 -11.28 -5.58
CA TRP A 280 -1.99 -11.14 -4.58
C TRP A 280 -2.08 -9.74 -3.96
N CYS A 281 -1.02 -8.92 -4.08
CA CYS A 281 -1.00 -7.53 -3.63
C CYS A 281 -1.58 -6.54 -4.66
N SER A 282 -2.22 -7.02 -5.75
CA SER A 282 -2.69 -6.15 -6.85
C SER A 282 -3.67 -5.09 -6.39
N ILE A 283 -4.50 -5.38 -5.40
CA ILE A 283 -5.41 -4.40 -4.79
C ILE A 283 -4.66 -3.21 -4.14
N ALA A 284 -3.45 -3.43 -3.64
CA ALA A 284 -2.61 -2.39 -3.08
C ALA A 284 -1.79 -1.67 -4.16
N TYR A 285 -1.09 -2.42 -5.05
CA TYR A 285 -0.23 -1.76 -6.02
C TYR A 285 -0.95 -1.09 -7.20
N ALA A 286 -2.26 -1.29 -7.37
CA ALA A 286 -3.07 -0.50 -8.29
C ALA A 286 -2.87 1.01 -8.06
N PHE A 287 -2.84 1.42 -6.81
CA PHE A 287 -2.64 2.82 -6.41
C PHE A 287 -1.16 3.24 -6.40
N THR A 288 -0.24 2.28 -6.28
CA THR A 288 1.18 2.53 -6.50
C THR A 288 1.47 3.00 -7.92
N VAL A 289 0.89 2.32 -8.92
CA VAL A 289 1.11 2.61 -10.34
C VAL A 289 0.74 4.06 -10.69
N ILE A 290 -0.29 4.59 -10.08
CA ILE A 290 -0.77 5.97 -10.31
C ILE A 290 -0.19 7.01 -9.35
N GLY A 291 0.63 6.60 -8.38
CA GLY A 291 1.25 7.50 -7.40
C GLY A 291 0.26 8.16 -6.43
N ALA A 292 -0.90 7.53 -6.19
CA ALA A 292 -1.93 8.04 -5.29
C ALA A 292 -1.58 7.76 -3.82
N PRO A 293 -2.02 8.64 -2.88
CA PRO A 293 -1.95 8.37 -1.46
C PRO A 293 -3.00 7.32 -1.11
N ALA A 294 -2.60 6.32 -0.32
CA ALA A 294 -3.43 5.22 0.11
C ALA A 294 -3.13 4.85 1.57
N LEU A 295 -4.16 4.83 2.39
CA LEU A 295 -4.09 4.59 3.84
C LEU A 295 -4.85 3.31 4.18
N SER A 296 -4.21 2.39 4.88
CA SER A 296 -4.90 1.28 5.57
C SER A 296 -5.21 1.68 7.00
N ILE A 297 -6.46 1.52 7.42
CA ILE A 297 -6.91 1.70 8.81
C ILE A 297 -7.66 0.45 9.27
N PRO A 298 -7.65 0.11 10.58
CA PRO A 298 -8.46 -0.97 11.10
C PRO A 298 -9.95 -0.71 10.85
N CYS A 299 -10.69 -1.73 10.40
CA CYS A 299 -12.10 -1.58 10.10
C CYS A 299 -13.01 -2.68 10.68
N GLY A 300 -12.42 -3.73 11.23
CA GLY A 300 -13.15 -4.84 11.84
C GLY A 300 -12.25 -6.03 12.12
N PHE A 301 -12.87 -7.12 12.52
CA PHE A 301 -12.22 -8.37 12.84
C PHE A 301 -12.94 -9.53 12.16
N THR A 302 -12.17 -10.53 11.73
CA THR A 302 -12.74 -11.81 11.28
C THR A 302 -13.41 -12.55 12.42
N GLN A 303 -14.20 -13.59 12.12
CA GLN A 303 -14.80 -14.47 13.13
C GLN A 303 -13.73 -15.15 14.01
N SER A 304 -12.51 -15.31 13.48
CA SER A 304 -11.35 -15.82 14.23
C SER A 304 -10.65 -14.76 15.07
N GLY A 305 -11.11 -13.50 15.08
CA GLY A 305 -10.54 -12.40 15.86
C GLY A 305 -9.30 -11.75 15.24
N LEU A 306 -9.05 -11.95 13.95
CA LEU A 306 -7.94 -11.33 13.24
C LEU A 306 -8.34 -9.98 12.65
N PRO A 307 -7.47 -8.94 12.70
CA PRO A 307 -7.80 -7.62 12.21
C PRO A 307 -7.91 -7.58 10.68
N VAL A 308 -8.80 -6.72 10.20
CA VAL A 308 -8.99 -6.40 8.79
C VAL A 308 -8.80 -4.90 8.59
N GLY A 309 -8.09 -4.52 7.52
CA GLY A 309 -7.84 -3.13 7.16
C GLY A 309 -8.67 -2.68 5.97
N LEU A 310 -9.32 -1.52 6.11
CA LEU A 310 -9.93 -0.77 5.01
C LEU A 310 -8.88 0.12 4.38
N GLN A 311 -8.72 0.05 3.07
CA GLN A 311 -7.88 0.95 2.31
C GLN A 311 -8.70 2.15 1.83
N ILE A 312 -8.29 3.35 2.23
CA ILE A 312 -8.85 4.64 1.79
C ILE A 312 -7.86 5.26 0.81
N VAL A 313 -8.32 5.65 -0.37
CA VAL A 313 -7.48 6.23 -1.42
C VAL A 313 -8.07 7.55 -1.90
N ALA A 314 -7.22 8.57 -1.97
CA ALA A 314 -7.56 9.87 -2.54
C ALA A 314 -6.84 10.10 -3.88
N PRO A 315 -7.27 11.09 -4.67
CA PRO A 315 -6.49 11.54 -5.82
C PRO A 315 -5.05 11.87 -5.44
N PRO A 316 -4.08 11.74 -6.35
CA PRO A 316 -2.70 12.12 -6.08
C PRO A 316 -2.56 13.53 -5.46
N ARG A 317 -1.72 13.66 -4.45
CA ARG A 317 -1.42 14.88 -3.68
C ARG A 317 -2.57 15.40 -2.80
N GLN A 318 -3.55 14.53 -2.49
CA GLN A 318 -4.70 14.87 -1.64
C GLN A 318 -4.65 14.17 -0.26
N GLU A 319 -3.45 14.08 0.34
CA GLU A 319 -3.25 13.46 1.66
C GLU A 319 -4.12 14.12 2.74
N GLY A 320 -4.25 15.45 2.71
CA GLY A 320 -5.07 16.18 3.68
C GLY A 320 -6.54 15.76 3.65
N ARG A 321 -7.12 15.57 2.44
CA ARG A 321 -8.49 15.07 2.27
C ARG A 321 -8.63 13.63 2.78
N LEU A 322 -7.66 12.79 2.43
CA LEU A 322 -7.63 11.38 2.86
C LEU A 322 -7.60 11.28 4.38
N LEU A 323 -6.69 11.99 5.03
CA LEU A 323 -6.53 11.98 6.49
C LEU A 323 -7.74 12.57 7.22
N SER A 324 -8.34 13.62 6.67
CA SER A 324 -9.56 14.23 7.20
C SER A 324 -10.74 13.23 7.21
N ALA A 325 -10.96 12.54 6.10
CA ALA A 325 -11.98 11.51 5.99
C ALA A 325 -11.69 10.29 6.90
N ALA A 326 -10.42 9.88 6.98
CA ALA A 326 -10.01 8.77 7.83
C ALA A 326 -10.22 9.08 9.32
N LEU A 327 -9.90 10.30 9.78
CA LEU A 327 -10.13 10.69 11.17
C LEU A 327 -11.62 10.85 11.48
N ALA A 328 -12.44 11.30 10.51
CA ALA A 328 -13.89 11.32 10.65
C ALA A 328 -14.45 9.89 10.81
N TYR A 329 -13.96 8.92 10.03
CA TYR A 329 -14.33 7.51 10.14
C TYR A 329 -13.89 6.90 11.49
N GLU A 330 -12.65 7.14 11.90
CA GLU A 330 -12.11 6.62 13.18
C GLU A 330 -12.95 7.08 14.37
N ALA A 331 -13.50 8.29 14.31
CA ALA A 331 -14.41 8.83 15.34
C ALA A 331 -15.78 8.11 15.38
N LEU A 332 -16.23 7.43 14.32
CA LEU A 332 -17.43 6.60 14.34
C LEU A 332 -17.21 5.27 15.07
N ALA A 333 -15.96 4.80 15.13
CA ALA A 333 -15.59 3.50 15.69
C ALA A 333 -15.36 3.55 17.21
N GLN A 334 -15.29 4.76 17.78
CA GLN A 334 -15.16 5.02 19.22
C GLN A 334 -16.54 5.14 19.88
#